data_f80137939fd3545b7f56293bb20d5e06
#
_entry.id   f80137939fd3545b7f56293bb20d5e06
#
_cell.length_a   1.000
_cell.length_b   1.000
_cell.length_c   1.000
_cell.angle_alpha   90.00
_cell.angle_beta   90.00
_cell.angle_gamma   90.00
#
_symmetry.space_group_name_H-M   'P 1'
#
loop_
_entity.id
_entity.type
_entity.pdbx_description
1 polymer ?
#
loop_
_entity_poly.entity_id
_entity_poly.type
_entity_poly.pdbx_seq_one_letter_code
_entity_poly.pdbx_strand_id
1 'polypeptide(L)'
;MKKYLVLYAVAVTALFVCSHRRYRAENRRLVQNQTALAAEVAHYRTQAGQEAASAQVLRLRCGEFEALRAADAEEIHRLGLKSRRLEAAAKTVTATEAEIRTPLRDTVVVRSGDPHPVRDSVRLFRWRDPWVTVEGRIGRDSAVCRIRSIDTLRQVVHRIPRRFLFIRWGTKALRQEIVSTNPHTRIVHAEYVKIER
;
A
#
# COMPACT_ATOMS: atom_id res chain seq x y z
N MET A 1 7.02 -37.33 -49.99
CA MET A 1 7.77 -37.48 -48.72
C MET A 1 8.57 -36.21 -48.36
N LYS A 2 9.39 -35.62 -49.19
CA LYS A 2 10.20 -34.41 -48.89
C LYS A 2 9.37 -33.20 -48.36
N LYS A 3 8.17 -32.96 -48.94
CA LYS A 3 7.29 -31.85 -48.49
C LYS A 3 6.80 -32.01 -47.05
N TYR A 4 6.48 -33.22 -46.60
CA TYR A 4 6.06 -33.48 -45.21
C TYR A 4 7.21 -33.36 -44.22
N LEU A 5 8.42 -33.69 -44.63
CA LEU A 5 9.61 -33.58 -43.80
C LEU A 5 9.96 -32.08 -43.53
N VAL A 6 9.82 -31.24 -44.57
CA VAL A 6 10.01 -29.79 -44.46
C VAL A 6 8.93 -29.19 -43.53
N LEU A 7 7.67 -29.58 -43.71
CA LEU A 7 6.56 -29.09 -42.90
C LEU A 7 6.72 -29.50 -41.41
N TYR A 8 7.18 -30.73 -41.17
CA TYR A 8 7.51 -31.21 -39.83
C TYR A 8 8.65 -30.39 -39.20
N ALA A 9 9.73 -30.14 -39.93
CA ALA A 9 10.85 -29.36 -39.44
C ALA A 9 10.43 -27.91 -39.07
N VAL A 10 9.58 -27.27 -39.88
CA VAL A 10 9.04 -25.95 -39.63
C VAL A 10 8.15 -25.96 -38.36
N ALA A 11 7.30 -26.96 -38.21
CA ALA A 11 6.44 -27.07 -37.00
C ALA A 11 7.28 -27.26 -35.73
N VAL A 12 8.30 -28.11 -35.75
CA VAL A 12 9.19 -28.34 -34.61
C VAL A 12 9.98 -27.07 -34.25
N THR A 13 10.53 -26.38 -35.26
CA THR A 13 11.24 -25.10 -35.02
C THR A 13 10.32 -24.02 -34.49
N ALA A 14 9.09 -23.90 -34.95
CA ALA A 14 8.09 -22.96 -34.42
C ALA A 14 7.74 -23.26 -32.97
N LEU A 15 7.51 -24.53 -32.64
CA LEU A 15 7.25 -24.96 -31.25
C LEU A 15 8.46 -24.67 -30.35
N PHE A 16 9.66 -24.93 -30.77
CA PHE A 16 10.88 -24.64 -30.03
C PHE A 16 11.05 -23.15 -29.77
N VAL A 17 10.87 -22.31 -30.79
CA VAL A 17 10.95 -20.86 -30.66
C VAL A 17 9.86 -20.35 -29.71
N CYS A 18 8.65 -20.88 -29.80
CA CYS A 18 7.53 -20.49 -28.91
C CYS A 18 7.83 -20.87 -27.45
N SER A 19 8.31 -22.10 -27.23
CA SER A 19 8.70 -22.60 -25.90
C SER A 19 9.84 -21.77 -25.32
N HIS A 20 10.87 -21.49 -26.12
CA HIS A 20 12.01 -20.69 -25.69
C HIS A 20 11.62 -19.24 -25.33
N ARG A 21 10.72 -18.61 -26.08
CA ARG A 21 10.17 -17.29 -25.77
C ARG A 21 9.40 -17.29 -24.46
N ARG A 22 8.55 -18.30 -24.22
CA ARG A 22 7.82 -18.46 -22.96
C ARG A 22 8.77 -18.64 -21.77
N TYR A 23 9.74 -19.53 -21.90
CA TYR A 23 10.76 -19.74 -20.85
C TYR A 23 11.54 -18.47 -20.53
N ARG A 24 11.98 -17.72 -21.53
CA ARG A 24 12.66 -16.43 -21.31
C ARG A 24 11.78 -15.38 -20.66
N ALA A 25 10.49 -15.34 -21.01
CA ALA A 25 9.54 -14.40 -20.40
C ALA A 25 9.35 -14.73 -18.91
N GLU A 26 9.17 -16.02 -18.60
CA GLU A 26 8.98 -16.51 -17.25
C GLU A 26 10.21 -16.28 -16.37
N ASN A 27 11.38 -16.63 -16.86
CA ASN A 27 12.64 -16.39 -16.14
C ASN A 27 12.86 -14.91 -15.84
N ARG A 28 12.54 -14.03 -16.80
CA ARG A 28 12.57 -12.58 -16.57
C ARG A 28 11.61 -12.13 -15.46
N ARG A 29 10.40 -12.68 -15.42
CA ARG A 29 9.40 -12.38 -14.38
C ARG A 29 9.92 -12.80 -13.01
N LEU A 30 10.45 -14.01 -12.89
CA LEU A 30 11.01 -14.54 -11.63
C LEU A 30 12.19 -13.71 -11.13
N VAL A 31 13.13 -13.35 -12.01
CA VAL A 31 14.26 -12.48 -11.65
C VAL A 31 13.79 -11.09 -11.21
N GLN A 32 12.76 -10.53 -11.85
CA GLN A 32 12.18 -9.26 -11.44
C GLN A 32 11.52 -9.36 -10.05
N ASN A 33 10.81 -10.45 -9.79
CA ASN A 33 10.21 -10.69 -8.46
C ASN A 33 11.27 -10.86 -7.39
N GLN A 34 12.35 -11.59 -7.63
CA GLN A 34 13.48 -11.71 -6.69
C GLN A 34 14.08 -10.33 -6.39
N THR A 35 14.29 -9.52 -7.42
CA THR A 35 14.79 -8.15 -7.25
C THR A 35 13.81 -7.28 -6.46
N ALA A 36 12.50 -7.43 -6.70
CA ALA A 36 11.47 -6.68 -5.99
C ALA A 36 11.35 -7.09 -4.51
N LEU A 37 11.50 -8.37 -4.21
CA LEU A 37 11.50 -8.88 -2.83
C LEU A 37 12.74 -8.46 -2.04
N ALA A 38 13.89 -8.34 -2.72
CA ALA A 38 15.13 -7.88 -2.10
C ALA A 38 15.23 -6.34 -1.99
N ALA A 39 14.37 -5.60 -2.69
CA ALA A 39 14.38 -4.15 -2.67
C ALA A 39 13.60 -3.63 -1.46
N GLU A 40 14.25 -2.79 -0.67
CA GLU A 40 13.59 -2.05 0.39
C GLU A 40 12.67 -0.95 -0.18
N VAL A 41 11.64 -0.60 0.60
CA VAL A 41 10.77 0.54 0.29
C VAL A 41 11.58 1.82 0.46
N ALA A 42 11.75 2.57 -0.62
CA ALA A 42 12.45 3.85 -0.57
C ALA A 42 11.50 4.96 -0.10
N HIS A 43 11.80 5.56 1.05
CA HIS A 43 11.08 6.70 1.59
C HIS A 43 11.74 8.00 1.12
N TYR A 44 10.93 8.96 0.71
CA TYR A 44 11.41 10.28 0.30
C TYR A 44 10.36 11.36 0.56
N ARG A 45 10.78 12.62 0.52
CA ARG A 45 9.85 13.76 0.53
C ARG A 45 9.69 14.32 -0.86
N THR A 46 8.47 14.64 -1.22
CA THR A 46 8.17 15.33 -2.49
C THR A 46 8.67 16.77 -2.45
N GLN A 47 8.74 17.44 -3.59
CA GLN A 47 9.05 18.88 -3.66
C GLN A 47 8.07 19.73 -2.87
N ALA A 48 6.84 19.27 -2.67
CA ALA A 48 5.83 19.90 -1.83
C ALA A 48 5.95 19.54 -0.33
N GLY A 49 7.01 18.83 0.08
CA GLY A 49 7.24 18.43 1.47
C GLY A 49 6.38 17.27 1.98
N GLN A 50 5.63 16.62 1.09
CA GLN A 50 4.78 15.47 1.45
C GLN A 50 5.60 14.20 1.59
N GLU A 51 5.25 13.35 2.55
CA GLU A 51 5.84 12.03 2.72
C GLU A 51 5.45 11.11 1.58
N ALA A 52 6.42 10.43 1.01
CA ALA A 52 6.24 9.52 -0.11
C ALA A 52 7.06 8.24 0.05
N ALA A 53 6.55 7.16 -0.52
CA ALA A 53 7.23 5.89 -0.55
C ALA A 53 7.21 5.30 -1.97
N SER A 54 8.31 4.68 -2.36
CA SER A 54 8.46 4.02 -3.65
C SER A 54 8.82 2.56 -3.44
N ALA A 55 8.03 1.65 -4.00
CA ALA A 55 8.24 0.21 -3.92
C ALA A 55 8.23 -0.42 -5.32
N GLN A 56 8.97 -1.52 -5.47
CA GLN A 56 8.89 -2.32 -6.69
C GLN A 56 7.63 -3.20 -6.67
N VAL A 57 7.01 -3.35 -7.83
CA VAL A 57 5.79 -4.14 -7.98
C VAL A 57 6.13 -5.61 -8.20
N LEU A 58 5.55 -6.49 -7.38
CA LEU A 58 5.58 -7.93 -7.57
C LEU A 58 4.60 -8.34 -8.68
N ARG A 59 4.99 -9.34 -9.48
CA ARG A 59 4.17 -9.89 -10.56
C ARG A 59 4.00 -11.39 -10.29
N LEU A 60 2.92 -11.74 -9.62
CA LEU A 60 2.63 -13.09 -9.19
C LEU A 60 1.48 -13.70 -9.99
N ARG A 61 1.52 -15.01 -10.21
CA ARG A 61 0.33 -15.76 -10.63
C ARG A 61 -0.61 -15.97 -9.44
N CYS A 62 -1.87 -16.28 -9.71
CA CYS A 62 -2.87 -16.45 -8.65
C CYS A 62 -2.42 -17.47 -7.58
N GLY A 63 -1.93 -18.65 -7.96
CA GLY A 63 -1.43 -19.64 -7.02
C GLY A 63 -0.15 -19.23 -6.29
N GLU A 64 0.73 -18.48 -6.93
CA GLU A 64 1.92 -17.92 -6.27
C GLU A 64 1.53 -16.84 -5.25
N PHE A 65 0.52 -16.04 -5.55
CA PHE A 65 -0.02 -15.06 -4.60
C PHE A 65 -0.60 -15.74 -3.38
N GLU A 66 -1.43 -16.78 -3.56
CA GLU A 66 -2.01 -17.57 -2.46
C GLU A 66 -0.93 -18.24 -1.60
N ALA A 67 0.15 -18.74 -2.20
CA ALA A 67 1.25 -19.36 -1.47
C ALA A 67 2.14 -18.35 -0.73
N LEU A 68 2.54 -17.26 -1.38
CA LEU A 68 3.48 -16.27 -0.82
C LEU A 68 2.82 -15.24 0.08
N ARG A 69 1.51 -15.02 -0.07
CA ARG A 69 0.71 -14.04 0.67
C ARG A 69 -0.57 -14.68 1.23
N ALA A 70 -0.41 -15.81 1.89
CA ALA A 70 -1.54 -16.61 2.40
C ALA A 70 -2.47 -15.80 3.30
N ALA A 71 -1.93 -14.98 4.22
CA ALA A 71 -2.71 -14.12 5.11
C ALA A 71 -3.52 -13.06 4.35
N ASP A 72 -2.94 -12.42 3.33
CA ASP A 72 -3.63 -11.43 2.53
C ASP A 72 -4.67 -12.10 1.61
N ALA A 73 -4.39 -13.30 1.10
CA ALA A 73 -5.33 -14.10 0.32
C ALA A 73 -6.53 -14.55 1.17
N GLU A 74 -6.30 -14.96 2.40
CA GLU A 74 -7.35 -15.33 3.37
C GLU A 74 -8.24 -14.13 3.70
N GLU A 75 -7.65 -12.95 3.94
CA GLU A 75 -8.41 -11.71 4.19
C GLU A 75 -9.29 -11.35 2.99
N ILE A 76 -8.76 -11.43 1.78
CA ILE A 76 -9.51 -11.20 0.53
C ILE A 76 -10.67 -12.20 0.39
N HIS A 77 -10.44 -13.46 0.74
CA HIS A 77 -11.47 -14.47 0.78
C HIS A 77 -12.57 -14.17 1.80
N ARG A 78 -12.18 -13.69 2.98
CA ARG A 78 -13.11 -13.27 4.04
C ARG A 78 -13.99 -12.10 3.60
N LEU A 79 -13.46 -11.20 2.75
CA LEU A 79 -14.24 -10.14 2.11
C LEU A 79 -15.18 -10.63 0.98
N GLY A 80 -15.25 -11.93 0.72
CA GLY A 80 -16.11 -12.53 -0.31
C GLY A 80 -15.58 -12.38 -1.74
N LEU A 81 -14.32 -11.96 -1.91
CA LEU A 81 -13.68 -11.81 -3.20
C LEU A 81 -12.94 -13.11 -3.58
N LYS A 82 -13.04 -13.48 -4.87
CA LYS A 82 -12.33 -14.67 -5.38
C LYS A 82 -10.98 -14.27 -5.96
N SER A 83 -9.89 -14.85 -5.49
CA SER A 83 -8.51 -14.59 -5.94
C SER A 83 -8.36 -14.67 -7.47
N ARG A 84 -9.07 -15.58 -8.12
CA ARG A 84 -9.05 -15.73 -9.60
C ARG A 84 -9.58 -14.52 -10.37
N ARG A 85 -10.29 -13.59 -9.72
CA ARG A 85 -10.82 -12.35 -10.32
C ARG A 85 -9.95 -11.14 -10.01
N LEU A 86 -8.98 -11.28 -9.13
CA LEU A 86 -8.07 -10.19 -8.78
C LEU A 86 -7.15 -9.88 -9.95
N GLU A 87 -6.96 -8.60 -10.20
CA GLU A 87 -5.97 -8.07 -11.14
C GLU A 87 -4.75 -7.52 -10.41
N ALA A 88 -4.96 -7.04 -9.19
CA ALA A 88 -3.91 -6.55 -8.32
C ALA A 88 -4.35 -6.56 -6.85
N ALA A 89 -3.37 -6.61 -5.96
CA ALA A 89 -3.54 -6.39 -4.52
C ALA A 89 -2.56 -5.32 -4.06
N ALA A 90 -3.02 -4.38 -3.25
CA ALA A 90 -2.17 -3.34 -2.68
C ALA A 90 -2.32 -3.34 -1.16
N LYS A 91 -1.19 -3.23 -0.47
CA LYS A 91 -1.13 -3.13 0.99
C LYS A 91 -0.27 -1.92 1.35
N THR A 92 -0.87 -0.99 2.09
CA THR A 92 -0.16 0.19 2.58
C THR A 92 -0.42 0.30 4.08
N VAL A 93 0.64 0.39 4.85
CA VAL A 93 0.59 0.58 6.30
C VAL A 93 1.12 1.98 6.60
N THR A 94 0.32 2.76 7.31
CA THR A 94 0.67 4.12 7.71
C THR A 94 0.66 4.25 9.23
N ALA A 95 1.50 5.13 9.74
CA ALA A 95 1.50 5.55 11.14
C ALA A 95 1.29 7.06 11.19
N THR A 96 0.35 7.51 12.04
CA THR A 96 0.08 8.93 12.25
C THR A 96 0.59 9.33 13.62
N GLU A 97 1.50 10.30 13.65
CA GLU A 97 2.07 10.86 14.87
C GLU A 97 1.84 12.38 14.85
N ALA A 98 1.22 12.90 15.90
CA ALA A 98 1.02 14.35 16.08
C ALA A 98 1.36 14.77 17.49
N GLU A 99 2.26 15.72 17.65
CA GLU A 99 2.51 16.38 18.93
C GLU A 99 1.47 17.48 19.11
N ILE A 100 0.70 17.39 20.18
CA ILE A 100 -0.42 18.31 20.44
C ILE A 100 -0.10 19.16 21.66
N ARG A 101 -0.03 20.46 21.46
CA ARG A 101 0.09 21.46 22.52
C ARG A 101 -1.13 22.35 22.45
N THR A 102 -1.98 22.26 23.47
CA THR A 102 -3.22 23.03 23.51
C THR A 102 -3.52 23.46 24.95
N PRO A 103 -4.07 24.66 25.17
CA PRO A 103 -4.47 25.10 26.52
C PRO A 103 -5.65 24.28 27.04
N LEU A 104 -5.61 23.98 28.32
CA LEU A 104 -6.73 23.36 29.03
C LEU A 104 -7.71 24.43 29.45
N ARG A 105 -9.01 24.18 29.28
CA ARG A 105 -10.08 25.05 29.75
C ARG A 105 -10.83 24.36 30.88
N ASP A 106 -10.88 24.98 32.04
CA ASP A 106 -11.65 24.49 33.16
C ASP A 106 -13.14 24.73 32.92
N THR A 107 -13.93 23.70 33.09
CA THR A 107 -15.39 23.74 32.97
C THR A 107 -15.99 23.01 34.16
N VAL A 108 -16.99 23.60 34.78
CA VAL A 108 -17.73 22.98 35.91
C VAL A 108 -18.95 22.27 35.30
N VAL A 109 -19.01 20.96 35.48
CA VAL A 109 -20.18 20.14 35.12
C VAL A 109 -21.01 19.92 36.37
N VAL A 110 -22.23 20.45 36.37
CA VAL A 110 -23.19 20.21 37.43
C VAL A 110 -24.03 18.99 37.05
N ARG A 111 -23.92 17.90 37.79
CA ARG A 111 -24.82 16.75 37.64
C ARG A 111 -26.14 17.07 38.36
N SER A 112 -27.18 17.30 37.57
CA SER A 112 -28.56 17.47 38.08
C SER A 112 -29.17 16.07 38.26
N GLY A 113 -29.52 15.71 39.47
CA GLY A 113 -30.16 14.41 39.76
C GLY A 113 -30.13 14.00 41.22
N ASP A 114 -29.28 14.60 42.04
CA ASP A 114 -29.22 14.40 43.50
C ASP A 114 -29.66 15.65 44.24
N PRO A 115 -30.22 15.53 45.49
CA PRO A 115 -30.58 16.67 46.32
C PRO A 115 -29.38 17.57 46.69
N HIS A 116 -28.15 17.08 46.43
CA HIS A 116 -26.93 17.87 46.58
C HIS A 116 -26.19 17.87 45.21
N PRO A 117 -26.20 18.97 44.44
CA PRO A 117 -25.50 19.02 43.15
C PRO A 117 -23.99 18.89 43.35
N VAL A 118 -23.43 17.78 42.91
CA VAL A 118 -21.98 17.57 42.89
C VAL A 118 -21.40 18.42 41.77
N ARG A 119 -20.58 19.40 42.13
CA ARG A 119 -19.79 20.19 41.20
C ARG A 119 -18.51 19.42 40.88
N ASP A 120 -18.44 18.88 39.69
CA ASP A 120 -17.22 18.23 39.22
C ASP A 120 -16.48 19.15 38.23
N SER A 121 -15.19 19.42 38.49
CA SER A 121 -14.38 20.24 37.61
C SER A 121 -13.78 19.35 36.52
N VAL A 122 -14.10 19.67 35.29
CA VAL A 122 -13.62 18.96 34.13
C VAL A 122 -12.79 19.90 33.28
N ARG A 123 -11.59 19.47 32.91
CA ARG A 123 -10.73 20.19 31.98
C ARG A 123 -10.99 19.71 30.55
N LEU A 124 -11.35 20.65 29.68
CA LEU A 124 -11.57 20.40 28.26
C LEU A 124 -10.38 20.86 27.45
N PHE A 125 -10.04 20.11 26.43
CA PHE A 125 -9.08 20.52 25.45
C PHE A 125 -9.57 20.20 24.06
N ARG A 126 -9.22 21.05 23.09
CA ARG A 126 -9.49 20.86 21.67
C ARG A 126 -8.32 21.38 20.89
N TRP A 127 -7.85 20.52 19.97
CA TRP A 127 -6.86 20.87 18.98
C TRP A 127 -7.34 20.45 17.61
N ARG A 128 -7.11 21.28 16.60
CA ARG A 128 -7.56 21.00 15.24
C ARG A 128 -6.59 21.59 14.24
N ASP A 129 -6.23 20.80 13.25
CA ASP A 129 -5.64 21.23 12.00
C ASP A 129 -6.44 20.66 10.80
N PRO A 130 -6.01 20.87 9.52
CA PRO A 130 -6.72 20.35 8.36
C PRO A 130 -6.84 18.83 8.32
N TRP A 131 -5.94 18.09 8.97
CA TRP A 131 -5.84 16.63 8.89
C TRP A 131 -6.23 15.91 10.16
N VAL A 132 -5.98 16.52 11.32
CA VAL A 132 -6.21 15.88 12.63
C VAL A 132 -7.07 16.77 13.51
N THR A 133 -8.05 16.17 14.13
CA THR A 133 -8.86 16.82 15.18
C THR A 133 -8.78 15.99 16.44
N VAL A 134 -8.43 16.64 17.54
CA VAL A 134 -8.36 16.03 18.86
C VAL A 134 -9.21 16.82 19.83
N GLU A 135 -10.14 16.13 20.47
CA GLU A 135 -11.02 16.67 21.49
C GLU A 135 -10.95 15.77 22.71
N GLY A 136 -10.79 16.35 23.86
CA GLY A 136 -10.72 15.56 25.08
C GLY A 136 -11.23 16.27 26.30
N ARG A 137 -11.51 15.46 27.31
CA ARG A 137 -11.90 15.88 28.63
C ARG A 137 -11.09 15.11 29.68
N ILE A 138 -10.63 15.81 30.67
CA ILE A 138 -9.92 15.26 31.84
C ILE A 138 -10.81 15.51 33.06
N GLY A 139 -11.31 14.44 33.65
CA GLY A 139 -12.03 14.45 34.93
C GLY A 139 -11.07 14.17 36.06
N ARG A 140 -11.62 13.92 37.26
CA ARG A 140 -10.84 13.62 38.45
C ARG A 140 -10.03 12.33 38.29
N ASP A 141 -10.67 11.25 37.84
CA ASP A 141 -10.10 9.89 37.81
C ASP A 141 -9.98 9.31 36.37
N SER A 142 -10.36 10.08 35.36
CA SER A 142 -10.36 9.59 33.97
C SER A 142 -10.10 10.70 32.96
N ALA A 143 -9.42 10.32 31.87
CA ALA A 143 -9.26 11.15 30.70
C ALA A 143 -9.89 10.43 29.50
N VAL A 144 -10.72 11.15 28.76
CA VAL A 144 -11.31 10.65 27.53
C VAL A 144 -10.85 11.54 26.38
N CYS A 145 -10.27 10.94 25.37
CA CYS A 145 -9.79 11.64 24.18
C CYS A 145 -10.42 11.02 22.92
N ARG A 146 -10.96 11.86 22.06
CA ARG A 146 -11.44 11.47 20.72
C ARG A 146 -10.50 12.05 19.68
N ILE A 147 -9.89 11.19 18.91
CA ILE A 147 -8.98 11.55 17.81
C ILE A 147 -9.66 11.20 16.50
N ARG A 148 -9.65 12.13 15.56
CA ARG A 148 -10.08 11.93 14.19
C ARG A 148 -8.96 12.38 13.27
N SER A 149 -8.40 11.46 12.48
CA SER A 149 -7.42 11.76 11.45
C SER A 149 -8.04 11.52 10.08
N ILE A 150 -7.73 12.40 9.13
CA ILE A 150 -8.11 12.28 7.73
C ILE A 150 -6.81 12.23 6.94
N ASP A 151 -6.63 11.16 6.17
CA ASP A 151 -5.48 10.99 5.31
C ASP A 151 -5.92 10.64 3.89
N THR A 152 -5.28 11.22 2.91
CA THR A 152 -5.50 10.91 1.50
C THR A 152 -4.21 10.35 0.93
N LEU A 153 -4.22 9.05 0.62
CA LEU A 153 -3.12 8.38 -0.04
C LEU A 153 -3.33 8.42 -1.56
N ARG A 154 -2.37 9.04 -2.26
CA ARG A 154 -2.32 8.99 -3.72
C ARG A 154 -1.35 7.92 -4.14
N GLN A 155 -1.84 6.96 -4.90
CA GLN A 155 -1.06 5.82 -5.37
C GLN A 155 -0.96 5.84 -6.89
N VAL A 156 0.25 5.74 -7.41
CA VAL A 156 0.53 5.70 -8.84
C VAL A 156 1.43 4.50 -9.14
N VAL A 157 1.07 3.73 -10.16
CA VAL A 157 1.91 2.63 -10.67
C VAL A 157 2.39 2.99 -12.06
N HIS A 158 3.69 3.05 -12.25
CA HIS A 158 4.27 3.37 -13.53
C HIS A 158 5.31 2.34 -14.00
N ARG A 159 5.58 2.34 -15.31
CA ARG A 159 6.55 1.44 -15.93
C ARG A 159 7.93 2.08 -15.98
N ILE A 160 8.95 1.30 -15.59
CA ILE A 160 10.35 1.66 -15.82
C ILE A 160 10.76 1.02 -17.13
N PRO A 161 11.08 1.79 -18.19
CA PRO A 161 11.52 1.26 -19.47
C PRO A 161 12.95 0.69 -19.36
N ARG A 162 13.27 -0.27 -20.20
CA ARG A 162 14.67 -0.66 -20.44
C ARG A 162 15.34 0.42 -21.25
N ARG A 163 16.56 0.74 -20.87
CA ARG A 163 17.43 1.68 -21.61
C ARG A 163 18.72 0.98 -22.00
N PHE A 164 19.16 1.21 -23.23
CA PHE A 164 20.50 0.93 -23.68
C PHE A 164 20.94 2.13 -24.53
N LEU A 165 21.92 2.86 -24.06
CA LEU A 165 22.28 4.19 -24.59
C LEU A 165 21.05 5.12 -24.61
N PHE A 166 20.63 5.55 -25.80
CA PHE A 166 19.47 6.44 -26.05
C PHE A 166 18.18 5.71 -26.43
N ILE A 167 18.23 4.39 -26.65
CA ILE A 167 17.06 3.58 -27.05
C ILE A 167 16.32 3.09 -25.80
N ARG A 168 14.99 3.32 -25.79
CA ARG A 168 14.08 2.80 -24.75
C ARG A 168 13.17 1.76 -25.35
N TRP A 169 13.11 0.55 -24.76
CA TRP A 169 12.19 -0.48 -25.23
C TRP A 169 11.66 -1.34 -24.09
N GLY A 170 10.42 -1.78 -24.20
CA GLY A 170 9.77 -2.71 -23.28
C GLY A 170 9.71 -2.21 -21.84
N THR A 171 9.46 -3.13 -20.91
CA THR A 171 9.34 -2.87 -19.48
C THR A 171 10.47 -3.57 -18.72
N LYS A 172 11.26 -2.81 -17.95
CA LYS A 172 12.27 -3.33 -17.03
C LYS A 172 11.62 -3.77 -15.72
N ALA A 173 10.80 -2.92 -15.13
CA ALA A 173 10.10 -3.16 -13.88
C ALA A 173 8.83 -2.32 -13.81
N LEU A 174 7.94 -2.63 -12.88
CA LEU A 174 6.86 -1.77 -12.43
C LEU A 174 7.26 -1.18 -11.08
N ARG A 175 6.94 0.08 -10.88
CA ARG A 175 7.19 0.79 -9.62
C ARG A 175 5.89 1.42 -9.16
N GLN A 176 5.60 1.28 -7.88
CA GLN A 176 4.54 1.94 -7.18
C GLN A 176 5.11 3.15 -6.45
N GLU A 177 4.43 4.26 -6.50
CA GLU A 177 4.69 5.44 -5.69
C GLU A 177 3.43 5.79 -4.92
N ILE A 178 3.59 6.03 -3.63
CA ILE A 178 2.52 6.41 -2.72
C ILE A 178 2.93 7.72 -2.07
N VAL A 179 2.00 8.68 -2.06
CA VAL A 179 2.18 9.99 -1.44
C VAL A 179 1.04 10.21 -0.46
N SER A 180 1.37 10.54 0.80
CA SER A 180 0.41 11.00 1.79
C SER A 180 0.26 12.51 1.74
N THR A 181 -0.98 13.00 1.81
CA THR A 181 -1.26 14.44 1.90
C THR A 181 -1.19 14.95 3.33
N ASN A 182 -1.28 14.06 4.32
CA ASN A 182 -1.23 14.39 5.73
C ASN A 182 0.23 14.44 6.22
N PRO A 183 0.75 15.60 6.67
CA PRO A 183 2.13 15.75 7.15
C PRO A 183 2.42 14.97 8.44
N HIS A 184 1.39 14.60 9.19
CA HIS A 184 1.50 13.78 10.40
C HIS A 184 1.53 12.29 10.12
N THR A 185 1.31 11.87 8.87
CA THR A 185 1.25 10.47 8.48
C THR A 185 2.52 10.05 7.77
N ARG A 186 3.18 9.03 8.31
CA ARG A 186 4.33 8.37 7.71
C ARG A 186 3.91 7.04 7.08
N ILE A 187 4.40 6.74 5.89
CA ILE A 187 4.21 5.45 5.24
C ILE A 187 5.24 4.49 5.82
N VAL A 188 4.77 3.46 6.55
CA VAL A 188 5.62 2.46 7.18
C VAL A 188 5.96 1.33 6.23
N HIS A 189 4.95 0.87 5.48
CA HIS A 189 5.10 -0.21 4.52
C HIS A 189 4.20 0.02 3.31
N ALA A 190 4.72 -0.34 2.14
CA ALA A 190 3.97 -0.26 0.90
C ALA A 190 4.32 -1.46 0.01
N GLU A 191 3.31 -2.18 -0.42
CA GLU A 191 3.43 -3.32 -1.32
C GLU A 191 2.34 -3.27 -2.39
N TYR A 192 2.70 -3.62 -3.61
CA TYR A 192 1.76 -3.78 -4.71
C TYR A 192 2.08 -5.08 -5.46
N VAL A 193 1.12 -5.96 -5.53
CA VAL A 193 1.18 -7.23 -6.23
C VAL A 193 0.27 -7.16 -7.45
N LYS A 194 0.83 -7.27 -8.64
CA LYS A 194 0.08 -7.47 -9.87
C LYS A 194 -0.13 -8.95 -10.10
N ILE A 195 -1.38 -9.37 -10.27
CA ILE A 195 -1.74 -10.76 -10.53
C ILE A 195 -1.79 -11.01 -12.03
N GLU A 196 -0.99 -11.96 -12.50
CA GLU A 196 -0.91 -12.36 -13.91
C GLU A 196 -1.69 -13.66 -14.13
N ARG A 197 -2.45 -13.71 -15.22
CA ARG A 197 -3.22 -14.89 -15.66
C ARG A 197 -2.40 -15.76 -16.60
#